data_f0b7496229818b739f1289fcca6d9b19
#
_entry.id   f0b7496229818b739f1289fcca6d9b19
#
_cell.length_a   1.000
_cell.length_b   1.000
_cell.length_c   1.000
_cell.angle_alpha   90.00
_cell.angle_beta   90.00
_cell.angle_gamma   90.00
#
_symmetry.space_group_name_H-M   'P 1'
#
loop_
_entity.id
_entity.type
_entity.pdbx_description
1 polymer ?
#
loop_
_entity_poly.entity_id
_entity_poly.type
_entity_poly.pdbx_seq_one_letter_code
_entity_poly.pdbx_strand_id
1 'polypeptide(L)'
;MQATEVQLLFDHLYWMRDQILGAASEAAKTFLEDEPVTIRDLRTTLVHELDVEWSWRLRLQGSPPESWGPEAELKATNFPDLVSLISAWREDETEMKGWLERLSDRDVNAPWETERSHGLPLWYFLLHMYGHAIQQFSDAATLLTRAGHSPGELEFLEFADPRK
;
A
#
# COMPACT_ATOMS: atom_id res chain seq x y z
N MET A 1 10.61 9.01 -15.86
CA MET A 1 10.05 9.35 -14.54
C MET A 1 11.17 9.88 -13.66
N GLN A 2 10.92 10.93 -12.89
CA GLN A 2 11.90 11.45 -11.92
C GLN A 2 11.72 10.73 -10.57
N ALA A 3 12.78 10.64 -9.78
CA ALA A 3 12.71 10.04 -8.44
C ALA A 3 11.71 10.79 -7.53
N THR A 4 11.68 12.13 -7.63
CA THR A 4 10.73 12.96 -6.89
C THR A 4 9.27 12.75 -7.29
N GLU A 5 8.99 12.39 -8.54
CA GLU A 5 7.64 12.04 -8.99
C GLU A 5 7.17 10.73 -8.36
N VAL A 6 8.08 9.76 -8.24
CA VAL A 6 7.79 8.49 -7.53
C VAL A 6 7.53 8.75 -6.04
N GLN A 7 8.37 9.55 -5.38
CA GLN A 7 8.16 9.93 -3.97
C GLN A 7 6.79 10.57 -3.77
N LEU A 8 6.39 11.50 -4.64
CA LEU A 8 5.08 12.14 -4.59
C LEU A 8 3.91 11.15 -4.73
N LEU A 9 4.03 10.15 -5.60
CA LEU A 9 3.01 9.10 -5.74
C LEU A 9 2.89 8.27 -4.46
N PHE A 10 4.00 7.93 -3.81
CA PHE A 10 3.97 7.20 -2.54
C PHE A 10 3.50 8.06 -1.36
N ASP A 11 3.78 9.35 -1.34
CA ASP A 11 3.20 10.27 -0.37
C ASP A 11 1.67 10.34 -0.50
N HIS A 12 1.15 10.39 -1.72
CA HIS A 12 -0.30 10.29 -1.97
C HIS A 12 -0.86 8.93 -1.55
N LEU A 13 -0.17 7.82 -1.86
CA LEU A 13 -0.57 6.48 -1.43
C LEU A 13 -0.74 6.41 0.09
N TYR A 14 0.24 6.89 0.85
CA TYR A 14 0.21 6.89 2.31
C TYR A 14 -0.83 7.87 2.89
N TRP A 15 -1.07 8.99 2.23
CA TRP A 15 -2.16 9.88 2.58
C TRP A 15 -3.54 9.18 2.40
N MET A 16 -3.78 8.50 1.28
CA MET A 16 -5.01 7.72 1.07
C MET A 16 -5.18 6.64 2.13
N ARG A 17 -4.11 5.89 2.40
CA ARG A 17 -4.10 4.88 3.46
C ARG A 17 -4.52 5.48 4.81
N ASP A 18 -4.00 6.64 5.16
CA ASP A 18 -4.30 7.28 6.43
C ASP A 18 -5.77 7.70 6.55
N GLN A 19 -6.39 8.16 5.47
CA GLN A 19 -7.83 8.42 5.43
C GLN A 19 -8.63 7.12 5.66
N ILE A 20 -8.25 6.04 4.97
CA ILE A 20 -8.86 4.71 5.12
C ILE A 20 -8.71 4.18 6.56
N LEU A 21 -7.50 4.23 7.12
CA LEU A 21 -7.24 3.74 8.48
C LEU A 21 -7.92 4.61 9.54
N GLY A 22 -8.05 5.92 9.32
CA GLY A 22 -8.84 6.83 10.15
C GLY A 22 -10.30 6.40 10.21
N ALA A 23 -10.94 6.22 9.04
CA ALA A 23 -12.31 5.74 8.94
C ALA A 23 -12.48 4.33 9.52
N ALA A 24 -11.52 3.43 9.30
CA ALA A 24 -11.54 2.08 9.89
C ALA A 24 -11.42 2.09 11.41
N SER A 25 -10.73 3.06 12.00
CA SER A 25 -10.62 3.21 13.45
C SER A 25 -11.96 3.59 14.09
N GLU A 26 -12.78 4.37 13.39
CA GLU A 26 -14.15 4.69 13.83
C GLU A 26 -15.10 3.50 13.61
N ALA A 27 -14.79 2.63 12.67
CA ALA A 27 -15.56 1.44 12.29
C ALA A 27 -14.93 0.13 12.83
N ALA A 28 -14.34 0.15 14.02
CA ALA A 28 -13.57 -1.00 14.57
C ALA A 28 -14.32 -2.34 14.54
N LYS A 29 -15.66 -2.33 14.67
CA LYS A 29 -16.50 -3.52 14.54
C LYS A 29 -16.46 -4.07 13.12
N THR A 30 -16.58 -3.21 12.10
CA THR A 30 -16.55 -3.57 10.67
C THR A 30 -15.21 -4.18 10.27
N PHE A 31 -14.11 -3.76 10.89
CA PHE A 31 -12.81 -4.37 10.67
C PHE A 31 -12.77 -5.87 11.00
N LEU A 32 -13.58 -6.31 11.96
CA LEU A 32 -13.64 -7.71 12.40
C LEU A 32 -14.79 -8.50 11.76
N GLU A 33 -15.63 -7.88 10.95
CA GLU A 33 -16.76 -8.54 10.28
C GLU A 33 -16.30 -9.21 8.98
N ASP A 34 -16.65 -10.48 8.82
CA ASP A 34 -16.39 -11.29 7.63
C ASP A 34 -17.50 -11.10 6.58
N GLU A 35 -17.83 -9.85 6.24
CA GLU A 35 -18.87 -9.52 5.24
C GLU A 35 -18.27 -8.86 4.00
N PRO A 36 -17.79 -9.63 3.01
CA PRO A 36 -17.19 -9.08 1.82
C PRO A 36 -18.25 -8.41 0.92
N VAL A 37 -17.93 -7.23 0.42
CA VAL A 37 -18.72 -6.52 -0.60
C VAL A 37 -18.10 -6.75 -1.99
N THR A 38 -16.81 -6.95 -1.99
CA THR A 38 -16.01 -7.28 -3.16
C THR A 38 -15.57 -8.75 -3.05
N ILE A 39 -14.30 -9.04 -3.32
CA ILE A 39 -13.76 -10.40 -3.15
C ILE A 39 -13.23 -10.65 -1.73
N ARG A 40 -13.12 -9.61 -0.88
CA ARG A 40 -12.57 -9.66 0.48
C ARG A 40 -13.40 -8.79 1.43
N ASP A 41 -13.37 -9.11 2.71
CA ASP A 41 -13.76 -8.22 3.80
C ASP A 41 -12.71 -7.09 4.01
N LEU A 42 -13.03 -6.13 4.88
CA LEU A 42 -12.17 -4.98 5.14
C LEU A 42 -10.77 -5.38 5.65
N ARG A 43 -10.72 -6.27 6.66
CA ARG A 43 -9.46 -6.71 7.26
C ARG A 43 -8.58 -7.43 6.24
N THR A 44 -9.15 -8.36 5.50
CA THR A 44 -8.42 -9.11 4.48
C THR A 44 -7.96 -8.22 3.34
N THR A 45 -8.75 -7.21 2.95
CA THR A 45 -8.37 -6.21 1.95
C THR A 45 -7.15 -5.40 2.39
N LEU A 46 -7.19 -4.87 3.63
CA LEU A 46 -6.10 -4.04 4.16
C LEU A 46 -4.83 -4.84 4.42
N VAL A 47 -4.95 -6.07 4.94
CA VAL A 47 -3.79 -6.95 5.14
C VAL A 47 -3.16 -7.35 3.81
N HIS A 48 -3.99 -7.64 2.79
CA HIS A 48 -3.49 -7.96 1.46
C HIS A 48 -2.72 -6.78 0.83
N GLU A 49 -3.21 -5.56 1.01
CA GLU A 49 -2.47 -4.39 0.51
C GLU A 49 -1.13 -4.22 1.22
N LEU A 50 -1.09 -4.32 2.55
CA LEU A 50 0.17 -4.30 3.28
C LEU A 50 1.13 -5.40 2.82
N ASP A 51 0.63 -6.62 2.60
CA ASP A 51 1.44 -7.74 2.10
C ASP A 51 2.05 -7.44 0.74
N VAL A 52 1.27 -6.85 -0.16
CA VAL A 52 1.75 -6.47 -1.50
C VAL A 52 2.81 -5.36 -1.40
N GLU A 53 2.58 -4.29 -0.63
CA GLU A 53 3.57 -3.22 -0.45
C GLU A 53 4.87 -3.78 0.15
N TRP A 54 4.77 -4.51 1.25
CA TRP A 54 5.89 -5.09 1.97
C TRP A 54 6.69 -6.09 1.13
N SER A 55 6.02 -7.03 0.48
CA SER A 55 6.69 -8.06 -0.32
C SER A 55 7.36 -7.47 -1.56
N TRP A 56 6.72 -6.51 -2.24
CA TRP A 56 7.34 -5.81 -3.36
C TRP A 56 8.51 -4.93 -2.95
N ARG A 57 8.41 -4.21 -1.82
CA ARG A 57 9.53 -3.43 -1.29
C ARG A 57 10.74 -4.32 -1.05
N LEU A 58 10.59 -5.41 -0.32
CA LEU A 58 11.67 -6.36 -0.06
C LEU A 58 12.28 -6.90 -1.36
N ARG A 59 11.43 -7.26 -2.30
CA ARG A 59 11.83 -7.76 -3.61
C ARG A 59 12.62 -6.73 -4.41
N LEU A 60 12.14 -5.50 -4.47
CA LEU A 60 12.80 -4.41 -5.20
C LEU A 60 14.13 -3.99 -4.55
N GLN A 61 14.26 -4.15 -3.23
CA GLN A 61 15.48 -3.93 -2.47
C GLN A 61 16.48 -5.10 -2.56
N GLY A 62 16.15 -6.16 -3.29
CA GLY A 62 17.04 -7.32 -3.50
C GLY A 62 17.09 -8.30 -2.34
N SER A 63 16.08 -8.29 -1.46
CA SER A 63 15.96 -9.31 -0.41
C SER A 63 15.75 -10.70 -1.00
N PRO A 64 16.22 -11.76 -0.33
CA PRO A 64 16.11 -13.13 -0.85
C PRO A 64 14.64 -13.58 -0.87
N PRO A 65 14.26 -14.50 -1.81
CA PRO A 65 12.88 -14.95 -1.99
C PRO A 65 12.18 -15.49 -0.73
N GLU A 66 12.92 -16.03 0.20
CA GLU A 66 12.41 -16.53 1.47
C GLU A 66 11.78 -15.43 2.33
N SER A 67 12.21 -14.17 2.11
CA SER A 67 11.73 -13.01 2.88
C SER A 67 10.40 -12.45 2.40
N TRP A 68 9.96 -12.76 1.17
CA TRP A 68 8.77 -12.18 0.53
C TRP A 68 7.96 -13.19 -0.30
N GLY A 69 8.39 -14.45 -0.35
CA GLY A 69 7.69 -15.51 -1.09
C GLY A 69 6.43 -16.00 -0.37
N PRO A 70 5.74 -17.00 -0.93
CA PRO A 70 4.44 -17.47 -0.43
C PRO A 70 4.44 -17.92 1.04
N GLU A 71 5.59 -18.39 1.54
CA GLU A 71 5.73 -18.83 2.94
C GLU A 71 5.83 -17.64 3.93
N ALA A 72 6.20 -16.46 3.42
CA ALA A 72 6.32 -15.23 4.19
C ALA A 72 5.08 -14.33 4.09
N GLU A 73 4.05 -14.71 3.30
CA GLU A 73 2.82 -13.96 3.08
C GLU A 73 2.16 -13.53 4.40
N LEU A 74 1.85 -12.24 4.51
CA LEU A 74 1.11 -11.70 5.64
C LEU A 74 -0.36 -12.13 5.54
N LYS A 75 -0.88 -12.67 6.64
CA LYS A 75 -2.25 -13.19 6.71
C LYS A 75 -3.08 -12.35 7.68
N ALA A 76 -4.40 -12.28 7.44
CA ALA A 76 -5.31 -11.57 8.33
C ALA A 76 -5.20 -12.04 9.79
N THR A 77 -4.87 -13.31 10.02
CA THR A 77 -4.63 -13.87 11.35
C THR A 77 -3.40 -13.32 12.07
N ASN A 78 -2.46 -12.70 11.35
CA ASN A 78 -1.30 -12.04 11.95
C ASN A 78 -1.67 -10.70 12.63
N PHE A 79 -2.82 -10.14 12.28
CA PHE A 79 -3.30 -8.84 12.74
C PHE A 79 -4.65 -8.98 13.45
N PRO A 80 -4.67 -9.31 14.75
CA PRO A 80 -5.92 -9.55 15.49
C PRO A 80 -6.77 -8.29 15.61
N ASP A 81 -6.18 -7.12 15.47
CA ASP A 81 -6.83 -5.81 15.55
C ASP A 81 -6.20 -4.80 14.58
N LEU A 82 -6.90 -3.68 14.40
CA LEU A 82 -6.45 -2.60 13.53
C LEU A 82 -5.15 -1.93 14.02
N VAL A 83 -4.92 -1.91 15.33
CA VAL A 83 -3.71 -1.26 15.92
C VAL A 83 -2.46 -2.00 15.51
N SER A 84 -2.47 -3.33 15.55
CA SER A 84 -1.35 -4.17 15.10
C SER A 84 -1.07 -4.01 13.61
N LEU A 85 -2.10 -3.88 12.79
CA LEU A 85 -1.97 -3.63 11.36
C LEU A 85 -1.35 -2.23 11.08
N ILE A 86 -1.85 -1.20 11.75
CA ILE A 86 -1.33 0.17 11.63
C ILE A 86 0.16 0.22 12.01
N SER A 87 0.54 -0.43 13.11
CA SER A 87 1.95 -0.46 13.55
C SER A 87 2.87 -1.07 12.48
N ALA A 88 2.51 -2.23 11.96
CA ALA A 88 3.28 -2.90 10.92
C ALA A 88 3.37 -2.05 9.63
N TRP A 89 2.27 -1.40 9.25
CA TRP A 89 2.27 -0.56 8.04
C TRP A 89 3.12 0.70 8.20
N ARG A 90 3.15 1.31 9.41
CA ARG A 90 4.04 2.45 9.69
C ARG A 90 5.53 2.07 9.65
N GLU A 91 5.86 0.87 10.10
CA GLU A 91 7.21 0.34 9.98
C GLU A 91 7.60 0.16 8.52
N ASP A 92 6.72 -0.44 7.71
CA ASP A 92 6.96 -0.64 6.28
C ASP A 92 7.06 0.69 5.51
N GLU A 93 6.19 1.66 5.80
CA GLU A 93 6.26 3.02 5.24
C GLU A 93 7.62 3.67 5.50
N THR A 94 8.12 3.56 6.72
CA THR A 94 9.42 4.15 7.11
C THR A 94 10.55 3.57 6.27
N GLU A 95 10.57 2.26 6.10
CA GLU A 95 11.56 1.56 5.28
C GLU A 95 11.42 1.90 3.78
N MET A 96 10.19 1.99 3.29
CA MET A 96 9.91 2.35 1.89
C MET A 96 10.34 3.79 1.59
N LYS A 97 9.93 4.76 2.41
CA LYS A 97 10.31 6.16 2.24
C LYS A 97 11.82 6.34 2.28
N GLY A 98 12.48 5.76 3.28
CA GLY A 98 13.93 5.82 3.38
C GLY A 98 14.65 5.17 2.20
N TRP A 99 14.06 4.17 1.55
CA TRP A 99 14.61 3.61 0.32
C TRP A 99 14.38 4.53 -0.88
N LEU A 100 13.17 5.05 -1.07
CA LEU A 100 12.82 5.95 -2.17
C LEU A 100 13.65 7.24 -2.15
N GLU A 101 13.96 7.79 -0.97
CA GLU A 101 14.81 8.98 -0.80
C GLU A 101 16.25 8.77 -1.31
N ARG A 102 16.74 7.53 -1.34
CA ARG A 102 18.08 7.20 -1.84
C ARG A 102 18.14 6.97 -3.34
N LEU A 103 16.99 6.84 -4.01
CA LEU A 103 16.94 6.61 -5.46
C LEU A 103 17.20 7.91 -6.21
N SER A 104 18.07 7.82 -7.23
CA SER A 104 18.24 8.86 -8.24
C SER A 104 17.32 8.64 -9.44
N ASP A 105 17.17 9.65 -10.29
CA ASP A 105 16.47 9.51 -11.58
C ASP A 105 17.06 8.40 -12.45
N ARG A 106 18.36 8.17 -12.36
CA ARG A 106 19.02 7.07 -13.05
C ARG A 106 18.56 5.71 -12.52
N ASP A 107 18.47 5.55 -11.22
CA ASP A 107 18.05 4.28 -10.58
C ASP A 107 16.60 3.97 -10.93
N VAL A 108 15.72 4.95 -10.86
CA VAL A 108 14.29 4.81 -11.20
C VAL A 108 14.10 4.38 -12.66
N ASN A 109 14.93 4.87 -13.58
CA ASN A 109 14.83 4.55 -15.02
C ASN A 109 15.74 3.38 -15.45
N ALA A 110 16.58 2.85 -14.57
CA ALA A 110 17.37 1.67 -14.86
C ALA A 110 16.51 0.42 -15.00
N PRO A 111 16.88 -0.52 -15.87
CA PRO A 111 16.25 -1.82 -15.90
C PRO A 111 16.38 -2.51 -14.54
N TRP A 112 15.26 -2.96 -14.01
CA TRP A 112 15.29 -3.83 -12.84
C TRP A 112 15.36 -5.28 -13.29
N GLU A 113 16.52 -5.90 -13.09
CA GLU A 113 16.80 -7.21 -13.65
C GLU A 113 16.43 -8.34 -12.68
N THR A 114 15.41 -9.07 -13.06
CA THR A 114 15.06 -10.38 -12.50
C THR A 114 14.66 -11.31 -13.65
N GLU A 115 14.57 -12.60 -13.39
CA GLU A 115 14.11 -13.59 -14.38
C GLU A 115 12.74 -13.25 -15.01
N ARG A 116 11.93 -12.43 -14.35
CA ARG A 116 10.56 -12.07 -14.78
C ARG A 116 10.39 -10.61 -15.19
N SER A 117 11.40 -9.77 -15.02
CA SER A 117 11.27 -8.31 -15.26
C SER A 117 11.36 -7.93 -16.73
N HIS A 118 11.93 -8.81 -17.56
CA HIS A 118 12.17 -8.55 -19.00
C HIS A 118 12.87 -7.20 -19.29
N GLY A 119 13.69 -6.71 -18.36
CA GLY A 119 14.41 -5.45 -18.52
C GLY A 119 13.55 -4.19 -18.38
N LEU A 120 12.36 -4.29 -17.79
CA LEU A 120 11.51 -3.12 -17.50
C LEU A 120 12.18 -2.21 -16.47
N PRO A 121 12.08 -0.87 -16.63
CA PRO A 121 12.58 0.08 -15.66
C PRO A 121 11.93 -0.09 -14.29
N LEU A 122 12.67 0.23 -13.22
CA LEU A 122 12.19 0.14 -11.84
C LEU A 122 10.84 0.84 -11.62
N TRP A 123 10.65 2.02 -12.23
CA TRP A 123 9.41 2.78 -12.05
C TRP A 123 8.14 2.05 -12.53
N TYR A 124 8.23 1.04 -13.42
CA TYR A 124 7.07 0.21 -13.80
C TYR A 124 6.54 -0.57 -12.61
N PHE A 125 7.43 -1.10 -11.79
CA PHE A 125 7.08 -1.88 -10.61
C PHE A 125 6.55 -0.99 -9.47
N LEU A 126 7.15 0.19 -9.30
CA LEU A 126 6.66 1.19 -8.36
C LEU A 126 5.27 1.71 -8.74
N LEU A 127 5.03 1.95 -10.03
CA LEU A 127 3.71 2.32 -10.53
C LEU A 127 2.70 1.16 -10.42
N HIS A 128 3.15 -0.09 -10.57
CA HIS A 128 2.30 -1.27 -10.34
C HIS A 128 1.84 -1.33 -8.88
N MET A 129 2.73 -1.14 -7.91
CA MET A 129 2.38 -1.08 -6.48
C MET A 129 1.37 0.03 -6.20
N TYR A 130 1.63 1.23 -6.69
CA TYR A 130 0.70 2.37 -6.56
C TYR A 130 -0.68 2.08 -7.17
N GLY A 131 -0.72 1.51 -8.38
CA GLY A 131 -1.98 1.13 -9.03
C GLY A 131 -2.74 0.03 -8.29
N HIS A 132 -2.03 -0.94 -7.70
CA HIS A 132 -2.62 -1.97 -6.85
C HIS A 132 -3.24 -1.35 -5.59
N ALA A 133 -2.52 -0.47 -4.91
CA ALA A 133 -3.02 0.23 -3.72
C ALA A 133 -4.32 0.99 -4.00
N ILE A 134 -4.42 1.72 -5.12
CA ILE A 134 -5.66 2.41 -5.52
C ILE A 134 -6.84 1.44 -5.60
N GLN A 135 -6.66 0.24 -6.15
CA GLN A 135 -7.73 -0.76 -6.26
C GLN A 135 -8.16 -1.24 -4.86
N GLN A 136 -7.21 -1.60 -3.99
CA GLN A 136 -7.51 -2.09 -2.65
C GLN A 136 -8.14 -1.00 -1.77
N PHE A 137 -7.66 0.24 -1.85
CA PHE A 137 -8.24 1.37 -1.11
C PHE A 137 -9.64 1.74 -1.61
N SER A 138 -9.93 1.59 -2.91
CA SER A 138 -11.27 1.74 -3.44
C SER A 138 -12.24 0.68 -2.88
N ASP A 139 -11.80 -0.58 -2.77
CA ASP A 139 -12.57 -1.64 -2.15
C ASP A 139 -12.79 -1.36 -0.65
N ALA A 140 -11.74 -0.99 0.08
CA ALA A 140 -11.84 -0.64 1.49
C ALA A 140 -12.77 0.57 1.73
N ALA A 141 -12.68 1.61 0.91
CA ALA A 141 -13.56 2.79 0.97
C ALA A 141 -15.03 2.40 0.75
N THR A 142 -15.30 1.47 -0.18
CA THR A 142 -16.65 0.96 -0.43
C THR A 142 -17.20 0.22 0.80
N LEU A 143 -16.42 -0.65 1.41
CA LEU A 143 -16.79 -1.38 2.63
C LEU A 143 -17.08 -0.42 3.78
N LEU A 144 -16.20 0.54 4.02
CA LEU A 144 -16.34 1.54 5.08
C LEU A 144 -17.55 2.46 4.86
N THR A 145 -17.77 2.93 3.62
CA THR A 145 -18.93 3.77 3.28
C THR A 145 -20.24 3.04 3.52
N ARG A 146 -20.32 1.76 3.17
CA ARG A 146 -21.51 0.92 3.46
C ARG A 146 -21.74 0.72 4.95
N ALA A 147 -20.68 0.70 5.74
CA ALA A 147 -20.75 0.65 7.21
C ALA A 147 -21.10 2.01 7.85
N GLY A 148 -21.23 3.08 7.07
CA GLY A 148 -21.51 4.43 7.55
C GLY A 148 -20.28 5.25 7.94
N HIS A 149 -19.08 4.81 7.57
CA HIS A 149 -17.80 5.42 7.91
C HIS A 149 -16.98 5.73 6.64
N SER A 150 -17.48 6.66 5.81
CA SER A 150 -16.76 7.03 4.58
C SER A 150 -15.42 7.68 4.89
N PRO A 151 -14.31 7.29 4.20
CA PRO A 151 -13.02 7.95 4.33
C PRO A 151 -12.98 9.33 3.62
N GLY A 152 -14.04 9.76 2.95
CA GLY A 152 -14.06 10.98 2.15
C GLY A 152 -13.48 10.81 0.75
N GLU A 153 -13.06 11.91 0.15
CA GLU A 153 -12.45 11.93 -1.17
C GLU A 153 -10.99 11.51 -1.08
N LEU A 154 -10.57 10.60 -1.97
CA LEU A 154 -9.20 10.05 -2.01
C LEU A 154 -8.45 10.46 -3.28
N GLU A 155 -8.91 11.51 -3.95
CA GLU A 155 -8.36 11.97 -5.22
C GLU A 155 -7.00 12.64 -5.05
N PHE A 156 -6.12 12.46 -6.05
CA PHE A 156 -4.79 13.06 -6.06
C PHE A 156 -4.83 14.60 -5.96
N LEU A 157 -5.80 15.26 -6.60
CA LEU A 157 -5.94 16.72 -6.54
C LEU A 157 -6.36 17.20 -5.15
N GLU A 158 -7.08 16.41 -4.40
CA GLU A 158 -7.44 16.68 -3.01
C GLU A 158 -6.19 16.64 -2.09
N PHE A 159 -5.33 15.66 -2.30
CA PHE A 159 -4.03 15.55 -1.63
C PHE A 159 -3.10 16.69 -2.00
N ALA A 160 -3.04 17.08 -3.27
CA ALA A 160 -2.12 18.08 -3.77
C ALA A 160 -2.56 19.53 -3.53
N ASP A 161 -3.74 19.80 -2.95
CA ASP A 161 -4.26 21.15 -2.73
C ASP A 161 -3.45 21.86 -1.59
N PRO A 162 -2.67 22.90 -1.91
CA PRO A 162 -1.84 23.59 -0.94
C PRO A 162 -2.65 24.41 0.08
N ARG A 163 -3.98 24.45 -0.04
CA ARG A 163 -4.88 25.19 0.86
C ARG A 163 -5.39 24.33 2.03
N LYS A 164 -4.99 23.06 2.07
CA LYS A 164 -5.30 22.06 3.13
C LYS A 164 -4.06 21.66 3.95
#